data_4bad9e04f1b80bb9dc16ba0ba49829c6
#
_entry.id   4bad9e04f1b80bb9dc16ba0ba49829c6
#
_cell.length_a   1.000
_cell.length_b   1.000
_cell.length_c   1.000
_cell.angle_alpha   90.00
_cell.angle_beta   90.00
_cell.angle_gamma   90.00
#
_symmetry.space_group_name_H-M   'P 1'
#
loop_
_entity.id
_entity.type
_entity.pdbx_description
1 polymer ?
#
loop_
_entity_poly.entity_id
_entity_poly.type
_entity_poly.pdbx_seq_one_letter_code
_entity_poly.pdbx_strand_id
1 'polypeptide(L)'
;MNDTQNNNFLLIDKPVGWTSFDAVNFLRSKLRRETGNKKIKVGHAGTLDPFATGLLIVAVGRENTKRIDEFQKLPKTYITTLHLGATTDTFDCTGVITENLNKKIPTESEITTILNNFIGLQLQLPPMYSAKKIGGQRLYKLARQGKEVERQPNEITIYNIKLINYSYPELTIEVQCSTGTYIRTLANDIGQKLGVGAYCRTLRRTTIGDYNVDQASKIEK
;
A
#
# COMPACT_ATOMS: atom_id res chain seq x y z
N MET A 1 -21.68 24.48 -3.25
CA MET A 1 -22.10 23.56 -4.32
C MET A 1 -20.82 22.94 -4.86
N ASN A 2 -20.55 21.69 -4.49
CA ASN A 2 -19.26 21.05 -4.77
C ASN A 2 -19.23 20.57 -6.21
N ASP A 3 -18.27 21.09 -6.95
CA ASP A 3 -17.99 20.85 -8.39
C ASP A 3 -17.37 19.44 -8.63
N THR A 4 -17.96 18.41 -8.05
CA THR A 4 -17.49 17.01 -8.20
C THR A 4 -18.11 16.28 -9.39
N GLN A 5 -18.88 16.95 -10.25
CA GLN A 5 -19.67 16.30 -11.31
C GLN A 5 -19.03 16.23 -12.70
N ASN A 6 -17.78 16.69 -12.89
CA ASN A 6 -17.13 16.60 -14.21
C ASN A 6 -15.76 15.90 -14.22
N ASN A 7 -15.36 15.26 -13.14
CA ASN A 7 -14.12 14.49 -13.10
C ASN A 7 -14.44 13.01 -13.21
N ASN A 8 -14.19 12.41 -14.37
CA ASN A 8 -14.24 10.95 -14.59
C ASN A 8 -13.15 10.19 -13.79
N PHE A 9 -12.83 10.69 -12.60
CA PHE A 9 -12.03 10.03 -11.56
C PHE A 9 -12.96 9.66 -10.40
N LEU A 10 -13.03 8.35 -10.14
CA LEU A 10 -13.84 7.80 -9.07
C LEU A 10 -12.93 7.52 -7.86
N LEU A 11 -13.35 7.97 -6.69
CA LEU A 11 -12.73 7.60 -5.41
C LEU A 11 -13.42 6.34 -4.90
N ILE A 12 -12.65 5.29 -4.71
CA ILE A 12 -13.14 3.98 -4.33
C ILE A 12 -12.46 3.52 -3.04
N ASP A 13 -13.24 3.10 -2.05
CA ASP A 13 -12.73 2.37 -0.89
C ASP A 13 -12.59 0.89 -1.26
N LYS A 14 -11.37 0.46 -1.60
CA LYS A 14 -11.09 -0.92 -2.01
C LYS A 14 -11.26 -1.86 -0.82
N PRO A 15 -12.11 -2.87 -0.89
CA PRO A 15 -12.27 -3.86 0.18
C PRO A 15 -11.05 -4.79 0.27
N VAL A 16 -10.91 -5.45 1.41
CA VAL A 16 -9.93 -6.53 1.63
C VAL A 16 -10.20 -7.70 0.68
N GLY A 17 -9.15 -8.41 0.29
CA GLY A 17 -9.22 -9.60 -0.57
C GLY A 17 -9.32 -9.30 -2.07
N TRP A 18 -9.54 -8.04 -2.46
CA TRP A 18 -9.56 -7.64 -3.86
C TRP A 18 -8.21 -7.11 -4.31
N THR A 19 -7.79 -7.46 -5.51
CA THR A 19 -6.72 -6.72 -6.19
C THR A 19 -7.25 -5.36 -6.67
N SER A 20 -6.37 -4.39 -6.89
CA SER A 20 -6.76 -3.13 -7.52
C SER A 20 -7.37 -3.34 -8.92
N PHE A 21 -6.96 -4.43 -9.62
CA PHE A 21 -7.51 -4.78 -10.92
C PHE A 21 -8.92 -5.36 -10.84
N ASP A 22 -9.28 -6.07 -9.77
CA ASP A 22 -10.64 -6.55 -9.53
C ASP A 22 -11.59 -5.37 -9.36
N ALA A 23 -11.20 -4.33 -8.61
CA ALA A 23 -11.96 -3.10 -8.48
C ALA A 23 -12.16 -2.40 -9.85
N VAL A 24 -11.11 -2.32 -10.67
CA VAL A 24 -11.20 -1.78 -12.04
C VAL A 24 -12.14 -2.61 -12.91
N ASN A 25 -12.07 -3.94 -12.85
CA ASN A 25 -12.91 -4.83 -13.65
C ASN A 25 -14.38 -4.73 -13.26
N PHE A 26 -14.66 -4.67 -11.96
CA PHE A 26 -16.01 -4.49 -11.44
C PHE A 26 -16.62 -3.18 -11.97
N LEU A 27 -15.92 -2.06 -11.80
CA LEU A 27 -16.38 -0.75 -12.26
C LEU A 27 -16.53 -0.71 -13.79
N ARG A 28 -15.58 -1.29 -14.51
CA ARG A 28 -15.64 -1.36 -15.98
C ARG A 28 -16.88 -2.14 -16.44
N SER A 29 -17.19 -3.25 -15.79
CA SER A 29 -18.37 -4.06 -16.11
C SER A 29 -19.66 -3.33 -15.79
N LYS A 30 -19.73 -2.64 -14.66
CA LYS A 30 -20.85 -1.78 -14.26
C LYS A 30 -21.08 -0.66 -15.29
N LEU A 31 -20.04 0.12 -15.59
CA LEU A 31 -20.10 1.24 -16.53
C LEU A 31 -20.47 0.80 -17.96
N ARG A 32 -19.97 -0.37 -18.41
CA ARG A 32 -20.37 -0.92 -19.71
C ARG A 32 -21.86 -1.25 -19.80
N ARG A 33 -22.46 -1.73 -18.72
CA ARG A 33 -23.89 -2.00 -18.65
C ARG A 33 -24.71 -0.71 -18.65
N GLU A 34 -24.27 0.29 -17.88
CA GLU A 34 -24.97 1.56 -17.72
C GLU A 34 -24.90 2.44 -18.97
N THR A 35 -23.75 2.48 -19.63
CA THR A 35 -23.51 3.38 -20.77
C THR A 35 -23.65 2.73 -22.15
N GLY A 36 -23.73 1.39 -22.23
CA GLY A 36 -23.66 0.64 -23.49
C GLY A 36 -22.29 0.66 -24.17
N ASN A 37 -21.31 1.39 -23.63
CA ASN A 37 -19.98 1.54 -24.25
C ASN A 37 -19.06 0.37 -23.91
N LYS A 38 -19.03 -0.61 -24.81
CA LYS A 38 -18.18 -1.82 -24.64
C LYS A 38 -16.67 -1.53 -24.67
N LYS A 39 -16.22 -0.37 -25.20
CA LYS A 39 -14.81 0.00 -25.34
C LYS A 39 -14.31 0.97 -24.26
N ILE A 40 -15.11 1.24 -23.20
CA ILE A 40 -14.75 2.16 -22.12
C ILE A 40 -13.43 1.75 -21.49
N LYS A 41 -12.49 2.68 -21.40
CA LYS A 41 -11.20 2.49 -20.72
C LYS A 41 -11.38 2.81 -19.23
N VAL A 42 -10.83 1.95 -18.37
CA VAL A 42 -10.82 2.15 -16.91
C VAL A 42 -9.46 1.72 -16.40
N GLY A 43 -8.84 2.54 -15.55
CA GLY A 43 -7.53 2.27 -14.95
C GLY A 43 -7.46 2.83 -13.52
N HIS A 44 -6.42 2.50 -12.75
CA HIS A 44 -6.25 2.99 -11.37
C HIS A 44 -4.92 3.71 -11.18
N ALA A 45 -4.88 4.67 -10.26
CA ALA A 45 -3.71 5.44 -9.87
C ALA A 45 -3.06 4.87 -8.59
N GLY A 46 -2.23 3.86 -8.74
CA GLY A 46 -1.46 3.26 -7.64
C GLY A 46 -2.09 1.98 -7.07
N THR A 47 -1.34 0.90 -7.20
CA THR A 47 -1.75 -0.43 -6.74
C THR A 47 -1.86 -0.48 -5.21
N LEU A 48 -2.91 -1.15 -4.72
CA LEU A 48 -3.01 -1.68 -3.36
C LEU A 48 -2.91 -3.20 -3.41
N ASP A 49 -2.19 -3.77 -2.46
CA ASP A 49 -2.10 -5.22 -2.29
C ASP A 49 -3.48 -5.83 -1.95
N PRO A 50 -3.72 -7.13 -2.20
CA PRO A 50 -5.02 -7.74 -1.94
C PRO A 50 -5.46 -7.66 -0.48
N PHE A 51 -4.54 -7.82 0.49
CA PHE A 51 -4.84 -7.71 1.91
C PHE A 51 -5.10 -6.27 2.38
N ALA A 52 -4.61 -5.26 1.62
CA ALA A 52 -4.78 -3.85 1.93
C ALA A 52 -6.17 -3.34 1.54
N THR A 53 -6.62 -2.30 2.23
CA THR A 53 -7.89 -1.59 1.99
C THR A 53 -7.66 -0.10 1.72
N GLY A 54 -8.72 0.63 1.44
CA GLY A 54 -8.71 2.09 1.41
C GLY A 54 -8.69 2.69 0.02
N LEU A 55 -8.31 3.96 -0.03
CA LEU A 55 -8.51 4.83 -1.20
C LEU A 55 -7.81 4.32 -2.45
N LEU A 56 -8.59 4.10 -3.48
CA LEU A 56 -8.12 3.81 -4.84
C LEU A 56 -8.76 4.82 -5.80
N ILE A 57 -7.96 5.64 -6.45
CA ILE A 57 -8.45 6.55 -7.50
C ILE A 57 -8.52 5.77 -8.81
N VAL A 58 -9.69 5.76 -9.42
CA VAL A 58 -9.99 5.05 -10.68
C VAL A 58 -10.36 6.05 -11.76
N ALA A 59 -9.59 6.06 -12.84
CA ALA A 59 -9.83 6.90 -14.02
C ALA A 59 -10.78 6.20 -15.00
N VAL A 60 -11.80 6.92 -15.46
CA VAL A 60 -12.79 6.45 -16.43
C VAL A 60 -12.66 7.23 -17.73
N GLY A 61 -12.61 6.52 -18.85
CA GLY A 61 -12.41 7.12 -20.19
C GLY A 61 -10.94 7.24 -20.59
N ARG A 62 -10.72 7.34 -21.91
CA ARG A 62 -9.35 7.34 -22.49
C ARG A 62 -8.55 8.55 -22.04
N GLU A 63 -9.16 9.73 -22.00
CA GLU A 63 -8.46 10.96 -21.64
C GLU A 63 -8.04 10.97 -20.19
N ASN A 64 -8.89 10.49 -19.28
CA ASN A 64 -8.56 10.44 -17.86
C ASN A 64 -7.54 9.33 -17.56
N THR A 65 -7.59 8.19 -18.28
CA THR A 65 -6.57 7.14 -18.09
C THR A 65 -5.17 7.56 -18.50
N LYS A 66 -5.00 8.58 -19.35
CA LYS A 66 -3.70 9.19 -19.68
C LYS A 66 -3.15 10.06 -18.53
N ARG A 67 -4.02 10.53 -17.64
CA ARG A 67 -3.69 11.42 -16.53
C ARG A 67 -3.43 10.68 -15.21
N ILE A 68 -3.46 9.36 -15.20
CA ILE A 68 -3.23 8.53 -14.01
C ILE A 68 -1.91 8.88 -13.29
N ASP A 69 -0.87 9.20 -14.05
CA ASP A 69 0.45 9.53 -13.52
C ASP A 69 0.46 10.80 -12.64
N GLU A 70 -0.49 11.73 -12.84
CA GLU A 70 -0.65 12.92 -12.00
C GLU A 70 -0.94 12.51 -10.54
N PHE A 71 -1.80 11.52 -10.34
CA PHE A 71 -2.17 11.00 -9.02
C PHE A 71 -1.13 10.05 -8.45
N GLN A 72 -0.43 9.31 -9.31
CA GLN A 72 0.61 8.38 -8.86
C GLN A 72 1.76 9.10 -8.15
N LYS A 73 2.09 10.32 -8.55
CA LYS A 73 3.17 11.14 -7.99
C LYS A 73 2.84 11.76 -6.64
N LEU A 74 1.55 11.88 -6.30
CA LEU A 74 1.12 12.51 -5.04
C LEU A 74 1.58 11.72 -3.81
N PRO A 75 1.81 12.37 -2.66
CA PRO A 75 2.07 11.69 -1.40
C PRO A 75 0.85 10.84 -0.97
N LYS A 76 1.09 9.82 -0.15
CA LYS A 76 0.06 8.94 0.38
C LYS A 76 0.17 8.86 1.89
N THR A 77 -0.98 8.75 2.55
CA THR A 77 -1.04 8.42 3.97
C THR A 77 -1.65 7.03 4.15
N TYR A 78 -1.06 6.28 5.06
CA TYR A 78 -1.51 4.93 5.41
C TYR A 78 -1.66 4.82 6.92
N ILE A 79 -2.67 4.07 7.35
CA ILE A 79 -2.74 3.49 8.69
C ILE A 79 -2.41 2.01 8.54
N THR A 80 -1.47 1.53 9.34
CA THR A 80 -1.01 0.13 9.30
C THR A 80 -0.81 -0.40 10.69
N THR A 81 -1.21 -1.66 10.92
CA THR A 81 -0.87 -2.40 12.13
C THR A 81 0.23 -3.40 11.80
N LEU A 82 1.34 -3.30 12.48
CA LEU A 82 2.45 -4.23 12.45
C LEU A 82 2.22 -5.30 13.52
N HIS A 83 2.56 -6.53 13.21
CA HIS A 83 2.69 -7.59 14.20
C HIS A 83 4.17 -7.77 14.54
N LEU A 84 4.54 -7.49 15.78
CA LEU A 84 5.91 -7.63 16.30
C LEU A 84 6.15 -9.06 16.77
N GLY A 85 7.41 -9.48 16.82
CA GLY A 85 7.82 -10.79 17.32
C GLY A 85 7.85 -11.89 16.27
N ALA A 86 7.52 -11.57 15.01
CA ALA A 86 7.58 -12.52 13.90
C ALA A 86 7.88 -11.80 12.59
N THR A 87 8.32 -12.52 11.57
CA THR A 87 8.51 -12.03 10.20
C THR A 87 7.75 -12.91 9.22
N THR A 88 7.57 -12.44 7.97
CA THR A 88 7.07 -13.26 6.87
C THR A 88 7.90 -13.04 5.61
N ASP A 89 7.90 -14.01 4.70
CA ASP A 89 8.60 -13.93 3.40
C ASP A 89 8.02 -12.85 2.47
N THR A 90 6.74 -12.48 2.66
CA THR A 90 6.06 -11.41 1.90
C THR A 90 6.11 -10.05 2.59
N PHE A 91 6.57 -9.98 3.84
CA PHE A 91 6.52 -8.84 4.75
C PHE A 91 5.08 -8.40 5.11
N ASP A 92 4.07 -9.24 4.83
CA ASP A 92 2.66 -9.03 5.18
C ASP A 92 2.01 -10.31 5.71
N CYS A 93 0.77 -10.22 6.15
CA CYS A 93 0.02 -11.32 6.77
C CYS A 93 -0.32 -12.49 5.82
N THR A 94 0.03 -12.41 4.53
CA THR A 94 -0.26 -13.48 3.56
C THR A 94 0.90 -14.45 3.36
N GLY A 95 2.07 -14.13 3.91
CA GLY A 95 3.27 -14.96 3.82
C GLY A 95 3.38 -16.04 4.91
N VAL A 96 4.41 -16.83 4.81
CA VAL A 96 4.76 -17.85 5.81
C VAL A 96 5.36 -17.16 7.03
N ILE A 97 4.72 -17.35 8.20
CA ILE A 97 5.15 -16.74 9.46
C ILE A 97 6.37 -17.50 10.00
N THR A 98 7.40 -16.72 10.38
CA THR A 98 8.59 -17.19 11.12
C THR A 98 8.68 -16.40 12.42
N GLU A 99 8.48 -17.06 13.53
CA GLU A 99 8.58 -16.44 14.86
C GLU A 99 10.03 -16.03 15.16
N ASN A 100 10.17 -14.88 15.83
CA ASN A 100 11.46 -14.46 16.35
C ASN A 100 11.66 -15.08 17.74
N LEU A 101 12.82 -15.71 17.95
CA LEU A 101 13.17 -16.32 19.23
C LEU A 101 13.51 -15.28 20.31
N ASN A 102 13.79 -14.04 19.92
CA ASN A 102 13.99 -12.94 20.87
C ASN A 102 12.65 -12.57 21.51
N LYS A 103 12.50 -12.83 22.79
CA LYS A 103 11.28 -12.54 23.57
C LYS A 103 11.25 -11.11 24.14
N LYS A 104 12.12 -10.23 23.67
CA LYS A 104 12.09 -8.81 24.05
C LYS A 104 10.76 -8.20 23.68
N ILE A 105 10.14 -7.46 24.62
CA ILE A 105 8.99 -6.61 24.38
C ILE A 105 9.50 -5.16 24.33
N PRO A 106 9.50 -4.51 23.17
CA PRO A 106 9.95 -3.12 23.07
C PRO A 106 9.07 -2.19 23.90
N THR A 107 9.68 -1.20 24.53
CA THR A 107 8.93 -0.13 25.20
C THR A 107 8.41 0.88 24.19
N GLU A 108 7.38 1.62 24.54
CA GLU A 108 6.80 2.69 23.70
C GLU A 108 7.83 3.77 23.38
N SER A 109 8.74 4.07 24.30
CA SER A 109 9.85 5.03 24.11
C SER A 109 10.84 4.53 23.04
N GLU A 110 11.24 3.23 23.09
CA GLU A 110 12.11 2.63 22.06
C GLU A 110 11.43 2.67 20.70
N ILE A 111 10.13 2.33 20.63
CA ILE A 111 9.34 2.39 19.40
C ILE A 111 9.34 3.80 18.83
N THR A 112 8.99 4.79 19.63
CA THR A 112 8.92 6.20 19.21
C THR A 112 10.27 6.70 18.70
N THR A 113 11.36 6.35 19.38
CA THR A 113 12.72 6.69 18.96
C THR A 113 13.04 6.08 17.58
N ILE A 114 12.71 4.81 17.39
CA ILE A 114 12.96 4.13 16.11
C ILE A 114 12.07 4.68 14.99
N LEU A 115 10.80 4.96 15.24
CA LEU A 115 9.90 5.55 14.25
C LEU A 115 10.44 6.90 13.76
N ASN A 116 10.93 7.75 14.66
CA ASN A 116 11.50 9.05 14.31
C ASN A 116 12.74 8.93 13.39
N ASN A 117 13.52 7.86 13.52
CA ASN A 117 14.68 7.62 12.66
C ASN A 117 14.33 7.26 11.21
N PHE A 118 13.07 6.94 10.94
CA PHE A 118 12.59 6.70 9.57
C PHE A 118 12.09 7.98 8.87
N ILE A 119 11.95 9.11 9.58
CA ILE A 119 11.52 10.37 8.95
C ILE A 119 12.64 10.90 8.05
N GLY A 120 12.28 11.39 6.87
CA GLY A 120 13.19 11.94 5.87
C GLY A 120 13.45 11.01 4.71
N LEU A 121 14.56 11.25 4.01
CA LEU A 121 15.00 10.49 2.85
C LEU A 121 15.52 9.12 3.25
N GLN A 122 15.05 8.08 2.59
CA GLN A 122 15.39 6.67 2.84
C GLN A 122 15.73 5.95 1.53
N LEU A 123 16.64 4.99 1.59
CA LEU A 123 16.86 4.00 0.54
C LEU A 123 16.13 2.72 0.91
N GLN A 124 15.04 2.41 0.21
CA GLN A 124 14.22 1.25 0.49
C GLN A 124 14.36 0.18 -0.59
N LEU A 125 14.67 -1.04 -0.19
CA LEU A 125 14.71 -2.19 -1.09
C LEU A 125 13.27 -2.67 -1.37
N PRO A 126 12.81 -2.65 -2.64
CA PRO A 126 11.48 -3.17 -2.98
C PRO A 126 11.33 -4.64 -2.60
N PRO A 127 10.19 -5.09 -2.07
CA PRO A 127 10.00 -6.50 -1.75
C PRO A 127 9.91 -7.34 -3.03
N MET A 128 10.29 -8.63 -2.94
CA MET A 128 10.18 -9.57 -4.07
C MET A 128 8.72 -9.70 -4.55
N TYR A 129 7.77 -9.69 -3.62
CA TYR A 129 6.34 -9.71 -3.94
C TYR A 129 5.81 -8.32 -4.30
N SER A 130 6.32 -7.73 -5.40
CA SER A 130 5.88 -6.42 -5.89
C SER A 130 5.57 -6.41 -7.39
N ALA A 131 4.85 -5.37 -7.83
CA ALA A 131 4.53 -5.16 -9.23
C ALA A 131 5.68 -4.55 -10.05
N LYS A 132 6.81 -4.19 -9.40
CA LYS A 132 8.01 -3.65 -10.06
C LYS A 132 8.52 -4.66 -11.09
N LYS A 133 8.99 -4.16 -12.23
CA LYS A 133 9.56 -5.00 -13.29
C LYS A 133 11.08 -4.91 -13.28
N ILE A 134 11.74 -6.06 -13.42
CA ILE A 134 13.18 -6.18 -13.69
C ILE A 134 13.32 -7.11 -14.90
N GLY A 135 14.12 -6.71 -15.90
CA GLY A 135 14.26 -7.49 -17.13
C GLY A 135 12.92 -7.76 -17.85
N GLY A 136 11.95 -6.81 -17.78
CA GLY A 136 10.63 -6.96 -18.39
C GLY A 136 9.63 -7.84 -17.61
N GLN A 137 10.06 -8.57 -16.59
CA GLN A 137 9.21 -9.45 -15.77
C GLN A 137 8.87 -8.78 -14.43
N ARG A 138 7.65 -9.02 -13.92
CA ARG A 138 7.21 -8.52 -12.62
C ARG A 138 7.83 -9.36 -11.50
N LEU A 139 8.35 -8.71 -10.45
CA LEU A 139 9.03 -9.36 -9.34
C LEU A 139 8.17 -10.43 -8.67
N TYR A 140 6.88 -10.18 -8.44
CA TYR A 140 5.99 -11.18 -7.82
C TYR A 140 5.86 -12.48 -8.63
N LYS A 141 6.04 -12.44 -9.97
CA LYS A 141 6.01 -13.65 -10.81
C LYS A 141 7.28 -14.49 -10.60
N LEU A 142 8.42 -13.83 -10.43
CA LEU A 142 9.70 -14.47 -10.14
C LEU A 142 9.69 -15.06 -8.73
N ALA A 143 9.19 -14.29 -7.75
CA ALA A 143 9.05 -14.77 -6.37
C ALA A 143 8.22 -16.06 -6.27
N ARG A 144 7.06 -16.12 -6.96
CA ARG A 144 6.23 -17.34 -7.02
C ARG A 144 6.91 -18.55 -7.67
N GLN A 145 7.96 -18.32 -8.46
CA GLN A 145 8.79 -19.39 -9.03
C GLN A 145 9.98 -19.74 -8.13
N GLY A 146 10.05 -19.20 -6.90
CA GLY A 146 11.18 -19.38 -5.99
C GLY A 146 12.46 -18.67 -6.46
N LYS A 147 12.39 -17.78 -7.43
CA LYS A 147 13.54 -17.04 -7.96
C LYS A 147 13.72 -15.73 -7.20
N GLU A 148 14.86 -15.57 -6.58
CA GLU A 148 15.30 -14.30 -6.04
C GLU A 148 16.16 -13.57 -7.08
N VAL A 149 15.94 -12.26 -7.23
CA VAL A 149 16.71 -11.40 -8.14
C VAL A 149 17.26 -10.21 -7.38
N GLU A 150 18.43 -9.76 -7.79
CA GLU A 150 19.02 -8.54 -7.26
C GLU A 150 18.11 -7.33 -7.55
N ARG A 151 17.87 -6.52 -6.53
CA ARG A 151 17.00 -5.33 -6.62
C ARG A 151 17.80 -4.10 -6.24
N GLN A 152 17.63 -3.03 -6.99
CA GLN A 152 18.20 -1.74 -6.64
C GLN A 152 17.28 -1.03 -5.66
N PRO A 153 17.80 -0.46 -4.56
CA PRO A 153 17.02 0.37 -3.66
C PRO A 153 16.37 1.54 -4.41
N ASN A 154 15.18 1.90 -3.97
CA ASN A 154 14.50 3.12 -4.42
C ASN A 154 14.66 4.20 -3.35
N GLU A 155 14.90 5.42 -3.80
CA GLU A 155 14.80 6.58 -2.96
C GLU A 155 13.33 6.86 -2.64
N ILE A 156 13.02 6.97 -1.36
CA ILE A 156 11.69 7.31 -0.85
C ILE A 156 11.83 8.37 0.25
N THR A 157 10.74 9.07 0.53
CA THR A 157 10.69 10.01 1.66
C THR A 157 9.53 9.64 2.58
N ILE A 158 9.82 9.49 3.86
CA ILE A 158 8.80 9.44 4.91
C ILE A 158 8.63 10.87 5.43
N TYR A 159 7.50 11.50 5.13
CA TYR A 159 7.22 12.87 5.56
C TYR A 159 6.84 12.96 7.02
N ASN A 160 6.08 11.95 7.49
CA ASN A 160 5.66 11.86 8.87
C ASN A 160 5.36 10.40 9.23
N ILE A 161 5.58 10.05 10.50
CA ILE A 161 5.20 8.77 11.08
C ILE A 161 4.74 9.01 12.51
N LYS A 162 3.56 8.47 12.87
CA LYS A 162 2.97 8.63 14.19
C LYS A 162 2.64 7.28 14.79
N LEU A 163 2.96 7.09 16.05
CA LEU A 163 2.41 6.02 16.86
C LEU A 163 0.93 6.34 17.16
N ILE A 164 0.04 5.44 16.79
CA ILE A 164 -1.41 5.56 17.06
C ILE A 164 -1.79 4.71 18.27
N ASN A 165 -1.32 3.47 18.31
CA ASN A 165 -1.58 2.55 19.40
C ASN A 165 -0.48 1.50 19.50
N TYR A 166 -0.17 1.10 20.73
CA TYR A 166 0.74 -0.01 20.97
C TYR A 166 0.20 -0.91 22.08
N SER A 167 0.02 -2.16 21.75
CA SER A 167 -0.30 -3.25 22.68
C SER A 167 0.33 -4.51 22.14
N TYR A 168 1.50 -4.89 22.67
CA TYR A 168 2.27 -6.01 22.16
C TYR A 168 1.42 -7.26 21.95
N PRO A 169 1.51 -7.94 20.81
CA PRO A 169 2.45 -7.73 19.71
C PRO A 169 2.01 -6.71 18.64
N GLU A 170 0.93 -5.97 18.83
CA GLU A 170 0.37 -5.07 17.81
C GLU A 170 0.88 -3.64 18.00
N LEU A 171 1.41 -3.08 16.89
CA LEU A 171 1.88 -1.71 16.78
C LEU A 171 1.14 -1.04 15.61
N THR A 172 0.25 -0.09 15.90
CA THR A 172 -0.47 0.69 14.89
C THR A 172 0.17 2.05 14.70
N ILE A 173 0.51 2.36 13.47
CA ILE A 173 1.13 3.63 13.07
C ILE A 173 0.39 4.26 11.90
N GLU A 174 0.45 5.60 11.81
CA GLU A 174 0.12 6.38 10.64
C GLU A 174 1.40 6.81 9.95
N VAL A 175 1.48 6.63 8.63
CA VAL A 175 2.66 6.97 7.83
C VAL A 175 2.25 7.82 6.64
N GLN A 176 2.84 9.02 6.50
CA GLN A 176 2.77 9.84 5.30
C GLN A 176 4.07 9.72 4.51
N CYS A 177 4.00 9.34 3.25
CA CYS A 177 5.19 9.03 2.45
C CYS A 177 5.06 9.39 0.98
N SER A 178 6.21 9.44 0.30
CA SER A 178 6.30 9.64 -1.14
C SER A 178 5.77 8.42 -1.91
N THR A 179 5.53 8.64 -3.20
CA THR A 179 5.23 7.53 -4.13
C THR A 179 6.36 6.50 -4.15
N GLY A 180 6.03 5.25 -4.41
CA GLY A 180 7.01 4.17 -4.48
C GLY A 180 7.41 3.56 -3.14
N THR A 181 6.92 4.10 -2.02
CA THR A 181 7.13 3.53 -0.68
C THR A 181 6.33 2.24 -0.50
N TYR A 182 7.01 1.19 -0.06
CA TYR A 182 6.40 -0.09 0.33
C TYR A 182 6.24 -0.12 1.85
N ILE A 183 5.01 0.01 2.33
CA ILE A 183 4.71 -0.01 3.78
C ILE A 183 5.05 -1.38 4.39
N ARG A 184 4.95 -2.47 3.63
CA ARG A 184 5.37 -3.81 4.05
C ARG A 184 6.87 -3.89 4.35
N THR A 185 7.69 -3.30 3.49
CA THR A 185 9.13 -3.21 3.73
C THR A 185 9.42 -2.35 4.95
N LEU A 186 8.74 -1.19 5.08
CA LEU A 186 8.88 -0.34 6.27
C LEU A 186 8.53 -1.09 7.56
N ALA A 187 7.46 -1.90 7.57
CA ALA A 187 7.08 -2.71 8.71
C ALA A 187 8.18 -3.71 9.10
N ASN A 188 8.74 -4.43 8.10
CA ASN A 188 9.87 -5.32 8.31
C ASN A 188 11.10 -4.59 8.88
N ASP A 189 11.45 -3.44 8.30
CA ASP A 189 12.62 -2.65 8.68
C ASP A 189 12.50 -2.09 10.10
N ILE A 190 11.29 -1.63 10.50
CA ILE A 190 10.98 -1.23 11.88
C ILE A 190 11.20 -2.42 12.83
N GLY A 191 10.67 -3.60 12.51
CA GLY A 191 10.84 -4.80 13.30
C GLY A 191 12.29 -5.23 13.45
N GLN A 192 13.10 -5.12 12.39
CA GLN A 192 14.54 -5.38 12.42
C GLN A 192 15.28 -4.39 13.33
N LYS A 193 14.96 -3.08 13.23
CA LYS A 193 15.57 -2.06 14.09
C LYS A 193 15.20 -2.21 15.57
N LEU A 194 13.99 -2.71 15.87
CA LEU A 194 13.58 -3.07 17.24
C LEU A 194 14.25 -4.37 17.73
N GLY A 195 14.82 -5.17 16.84
CA GLY A 195 15.45 -6.46 17.15
C GLY A 195 14.48 -7.60 17.40
N VAL A 196 13.18 -7.41 17.11
CA VAL A 196 12.12 -8.40 17.38
C VAL A 196 11.48 -8.96 16.11
N GLY A 197 11.78 -8.37 14.93
CA GLY A 197 11.07 -8.68 13.70
C GLY A 197 9.66 -8.11 13.69
N ALA A 198 9.13 -7.87 12.48
CA ALA A 198 7.72 -7.49 12.28
C ALA A 198 7.28 -7.80 10.85
N TYR A 199 5.96 -7.89 10.67
CA TYR A 199 5.31 -7.89 9.36
C TYR A 199 4.08 -6.99 9.39
N CYS A 200 3.66 -6.54 8.22
CA CYS A 200 2.46 -5.71 8.02
C CYS A 200 1.20 -6.60 8.15
N ARG A 201 0.47 -6.49 9.25
CA ARG A 201 -0.75 -7.26 9.52
C ARG A 201 -1.96 -6.68 8.80
N THR A 202 -2.13 -5.35 8.89
CA THR A 202 -3.20 -4.62 8.20
C THR A 202 -2.62 -3.41 7.51
N LEU A 203 -3.25 -2.99 6.42
CA LEU A 203 -2.85 -1.81 5.67
C LEU A 203 -4.07 -1.11 5.09
N ARG A 204 -4.23 0.18 5.39
CA ARG A 204 -5.28 1.02 4.85
C ARG A 204 -4.70 2.31 4.31
N ARG A 205 -4.88 2.59 3.03
CA ARG A 205 -4.55 3.89 2.45
C ARG A 205 -5.66 4.88 2.71
N THR A 206 -5.41 5.89 3.53
CA THR A 206 -6.39 6.90 3.91
C THR A 206 -6.42 8.09 2.96
N THR A 207 -5.23 8.51 2.43
CA THR A 207 -5.18 9.63 1.50
C THR A 207 -4.26 9.40 0.29
N ILE A 208 -4.54 10.13 -0.79
CA ILE A 208 -3.66 10.33 -1.96
C ILE A 208 -3.71 11.83 -2.27
N GLY A 209 -2.64 12.59 -1.96
CA GLY A 209 -2.66 14.04 -1.98
C GLY A 209 -3.80 14.57 -1.11
N ASP A 210 -4.66 15.41 -1.69
CA ASP A 210 -5.81 16.01 -1.01
C ASP A 210 -7.07 15.12 -1.00
N TYR A 211 -7.02 13.95 -1.65
CA TYR A 211 -8.15 13.02 -1.70
C TYR A 211 -8.16 12.13 -0.48
N ASN A 212 -9.33 12.04 0.20
CA ASN A 212 -9.53 11.24 1.40
C ASN A 212 -10.45 10.05 1.14
N VAL A 213 -10.19 8.93 1.83
CA VAL A 213 -11.01 7.71 1.75
C VAL A 213 -12.44 7.91 2.25
N ASP A 214 -12.67 8.90 3.11
CA ASP A 214 -14.01 9.23 3.61
C ASP A 214 -14.93 9.79 2.50
N GLN A 215 -14.35 10.28 1.39
CA GLN A 215 -15.06 10.73 0.20
C GLN A 215 -15.29 9.58 -0.80
N ALA A 216 -14.77 8.39 -0.52
CA ALA A 216 -14.78 7.28 -1.47
C ALA A 216 -16.06 6.45 -1.36
N SER A 217 -16.55 5.99 -2.52
CA SER A 217 -17.64 5.02 -2.59
C SER A 217 -17.14 3.63 -2.22
N LYS A 218 -17.89 2.91 -1.39
CA LYS A 218 -17.65 1.48 -1.15
C LYS A 218 -18.06 0.66 -2.38
N ILE A 219 -17.32 -0.40 -2.65
CA ILE A 219 -17.74 -1.40 -3.63
C ILE A 219 -18.54 -2.45 -2.89
N GLU A 220 -19.81 -2.53 -3.18
CA GLU A 220 -20.71 -3.60 -2.74
C GLU A 220 -20.84 -4.63 -3.86
N LYS A 221 -20.80 -5.92 -3.49
CA LYS A 221 -20.97 -7.04 -4.43
C LYS A 221 -22.40 -7.17 -4.90
#